data_03c811a52deec17cef4959fde1b87720
#
_entry.id   03c811a52deec17cef4959fde1b87720
#
_cell.length_a   1.000
_cell.length_b   1.000
_cell.length_c   1.000
_cell.angle_alpha   90.00
_cell.angle_beta   90.00
_cell.angle_gamma   90.00
#
_symmetry.space_group_name_H-M   'P 1'
#
loop_
_entity.id
_entity.type
_entity.pdbx_description
1 polymer ?
#
loop_
_entity_poly.entity_id
_entity_poly.type
_entity_poly.pdbx_seq_one_letter_code
_entity_poly.pdbx_strand_id
1 'polypeptide(L)'
;MIIRPYQASDLSEVLNLLSSNIPTYFAPEEYEDLKTYLAHEIEDYYVVEQDNHIVAAGGINYKEQDAYISWDFVDSHMHGSGIGKQLLQYRLDRIKTQGKVKRIIVRTSQFAYGFYEKNGFVIKEQHKDYWAPGFDMIFMVYQEN
;
A
#
# COMPACT_ATOMS: atom_id res chain seq x y z
N MET A 1 8.82 -14.30 9.64
CA MET A 1 8.15 -13.10 9.12
C MET A 1 6.93 -12.79 9.98
N ILE A 2 6.82 -11.56 10.43
CA ILE A 2 5.72 -11.13 11.31
C ILE A 2 5.05 -9.91 10.69
N ILE A 3 3.71 -9.95 10.58
CA ILE A 3 2.91 -8.77 10.20
C ILE A 3 2.30 -8.23 11.47
N ARG A 4 2.57 -6.96 11.78
CA ARG A 4 2.09 -6.32 13.00
C ARG A 4 1.67 -4.87 12.77
N PRO A 5 0.89 -4.27 13.71
CA PRO A 5 0.56 -2.85 13.59
C PRO A 5 1.80 -1.95 13.64
N TYR A 6 1.73 -0.87 12.89
CA TYR A 6 2.74 0.19 12.88
C TYR A 6 2.75 0.91 14.23
N GLN A 7 3.95 1.27 14.70
CA GLN A 7 4.17 2.08 15.89
C GLN A 7 4.99 3.31 15.53
N ALA A 8 4.84 4.37 16.29
CA ALA A 8 5.58 5.63 16.02
C ALA A 8 7.10 5.43 15.95
N SER A 9 7.63 4.46 16.70
CA SER A 9 9.05 4.13 16.66
C SER A 9 9.51 3.52 15.34
N ASP A 10 8.58 3.12 14.48
CA ASP A 10 8.88 2.56 13.15
C ASP A 10 9.09 3.63 12.09
N LEU A 11 8.83 4.90 12.39
CA LEU A 11 8.80 5.98 11.40
C LEU A 11 10.04 6.03 10.52
N SER A 12 11.22 6.05 11.12
CA SER A 12 12.48 6.16 10.37
C SER A 12 12.67 4.99 9.41
N GLU A 13 12.40 3.78 9.87
CA GLU A 13 12.56 2.59 9.04
C GLU A 13 11.55 2.55 7.89
N VAL A 14 10.30 2.95 8.15
CA VAL A 14 9.27 2.98 7.10
C VAL A 14 9.61 4.04 6.05
N LEU A 15 10.08 5.21 6.47
CA LEU A 15 10.51 6.25 5.52
C LEU A 15 11.71 5.81 4.69
N ASN A 16 12.68 5.14 5.30
CA ASN A 16 13.82 4.58 4.57
C ASN A 16 13.39 3.52 3.56
N LEU A 17 12.39 2.73 3.93
CA LEU A 17 11.83 1.71 3.05
C LEU A 17 11.20 2.34 1.80
N LEU A 18 10.42 3.41 1.97
CA LEU A 18 9.88 4.15 0.83
C LEU A 18 11.00 4.72 -0.02
N SER A 19 12.04 5.29 0.61
CA SER A 19 13.18 5.87 -0.11
C SER A 19 13.86 4.89 -1.05
N SER A 20 13.89 3.60 -0.69
CA SER A 20 14.46 2.57 -1.57
C SER A 20 13.67 2.39 -2.86
N ASN A 21 12.44 2.90 -2.91
CA ASN A 21 11.55 2.84 -4.07
C ASN A 21 11.49 4.16 -4.85
N ILE A 22 12.22 5.17 -4.42
CA ILE A 22 12.28 6.48 -5.08
C ILE A 22 13.58 6.55 -5.90
N PRO A 23 13.57 7.06 -7.12
CA PRO A 23 12.44 7.58 -7.90
C PRO A 23 11.78 6.54 -8.81
N THR A 24 12.16 5.28 -8.73
CA THR A 24 11.74 4.26 -9.67
C THR A 24 10.24 3.98 -9.62
N TYR A 25 9.71 3.75 -8.43
CA TYR A 25 8.31 3.33 -8.23
C TYR A 25 7.46 4.42 -7.59
N PHE A 26 8.09 5.35 -6.89
CA PHE A 26 7.42 6.48 -6.23
C PHE A 26 8.15 7.77 -6.57
N ALA A 27 7.39 8.87 -6.67
CA ALA A 27 7.97 10.18 -6.91
C ALA A 27 8.63 10.73 -5.65
N PRO A 28 9.72 11.53 -5.78
CA PRO A 28 10.38 12.12 -4.60
C PRO A 28 9.44 12.89 -3.69
N GLU A 29 8.43 13.56 -4.25
CA GLU A 29 7.44 14.34 -3.49
C GLU A 29 6.64 13.47 -2.53
N GLU A 30 6.52 12.18 -2.80
CA GLU A 30 5.72 11.26 -1.98
C GLU A 30 6.36 10.96 -0.63
N TYR A 31 7.66 11.24 -0.46
CA TYR A 31 8.32 11.07 0.84
C TYR A 31 7.66 11.94 1.92
N GLU A 32 7.46 13.22 1.64
CA GLU A 32 6.80 14.13 2.59
C GLU A 32 5.32 13.79 2.75
N ASP A 33 4.68 13.34 1.68
CA ASP A 33 3.27 12.93 1.73
C ASP A 33 3.08 11.73 2.67
N LEU A 34 3.97 10.74 2.61
CA LEU A 34 3.91 9.59 3.52
C LEU A 34 4.15 10.03 4.96
N LYS A 35 5.10 10.93 5.18
CA LYS A 35 5.40 11.43 6.51
C LYS A 35 4.16 12.09 7.14
N THR A 36 3.45 12.90 6.38
CA THR A 36 2.20 13.54 6.81
C THR A 36 1.12 12.49 7.07
N TYR A 37 1.00 11.52 6.18
CA TYR A 37 0.02 10.45 6.32
C TYR A 37 0.25 9.66 7.62
N LEU A 38 1.48 9.27 7.90
CA LEU A 38 1.81 8.49 9.10
C LEU A 38 1.56 9.29 10.39
N ALA A 39 1.70 10.62 10.32
CA ALA A 39 1.46 11.47 11.48
C ALA A 39 -0.01 11.73 11.77
N HIS A 40 -0.86 11.81 10.72
CA HIS A 40 -2.21 12.36 10.87
C HIS A 40 -3.34 11.52 10.28
N GLU A 41 -3.06 10.56 9.40
CA GLU A 41 -4.12 9.95 8.61
C GLU A 41 -4.22 8.42 8.72
N ILE A 42 -3.34 7.78 9.49
CA ILE A 42 -3.38 6.33 9.61
C ILE A 42 -4.62 5.88 10.39
N GLU A 43 -5.19 4.77 9.92
CA GLU A 43 -6.23 4.04 10.65
C GLU A 43 -5.67 2.66 11.00
N ASP A 44 -5.71 1.70 10.07
CA ASP A 44 -5.06 0.40 10.25
C ASP A 44 -3.81 0.37 9.36
N TYR A 45 -2.65 0.57 9.95
CA TYR A 45 -1.39 0.55 9.22
C TYR A 45 -0.49 -0.54 9.78
N TYR A 46 0.11 -1.33 8.89
CA TYR A 46 0.86 -2.53 9.23
C TYR A 46 2.28 -2.47 8.68
N VAL A 47 3.20 -3.14 9.37
CA VAL A 47 4.56 -3.35 8.91
C VAL A 47 4.85 -4.86 8.90
N VAL A 48 5.73 -5.27 8.02
CA VAL A 48 6.22 -6.65 7.94
C VAL A 48 7.65 -6.67 8.42
N GLU A 49 7.93 -7.46 9.49
CA GLU A 49 9.28 -7.66 10.01
C GLU A 49 9.83 -8.99 9.55
N GLN A 50 11.08 -8.97 9.14
CA GLN A 50 11.85 -10.16 8.83
C GLN A 50 13.27 -9.94 9.31
N ASP A 51 13.78 -10.86 10.15
CA ASP A 51 15.13 -10.76 10.73
C ASP A 51 15.36 -9.41 11.44
N ASN A 52 14.37 -8.96 12.20
CA ASN A 52 14.37 -7.71 12.98
C ASN A 52 14.42 -6.44 12.12
N HIS A 53 14.10 -6.53 10.83
CA HIS A 53 14.04 -5.38 9.92
C HIS A 53 12.65 -5.28 9.31
N ILE A 54 12.18 -4.04 9.10
CA ILE A 54 10.93 -3.80 8.40
C ILE A 54 11.20 -3.89 6.90
N VAL A 55 10.52 -4.82 6.23
CA VAL A 55 10.73 -5.09 4.80
C VAL A 55 9.54 -4.69 3.94
N ALA A 56 8.41 -4.39 4.53
CA ALA A 56 7.22 -3.92 3.83
C ALA A 56 6.31 -3.15 4.77
N ALA A 57 5.45 -2.32 4.22
CA ALA A 57 4.46 -1.57 4.98
C ALA A 57 3.23 -1.34 4.12
N GLY A 58 2.07 -1.19 4.75
CA GLY A 58 0.84 -0.91 4.04
C GLY A 58 -0.33 -0.88 4.99
N GLY A 59 -1.34 -0.09 4.65
CA GLY A 59 -2.47 0.12 5.52
C GLY A 59 -3.83 0.00 4.85
N ILE A 60 -4.83 0.28 5.66
CA ILE A 60 -6.23 0.34 5.25
C ILE A 60 -6.80 1.64 5.79
N ASN A 61 -7.43 2.41 4.93
CA ASN A 61 -8.21 3.56 5.33
C ASN A 61 -9.66 3.34 4.92
N TYR A 62 -10.58 3.89 5.67
CA TYR A 62 -12.00 3.68 5.45
C TYR A 62 -12.69 5.01 5.17
N LYS A 63 -13.61 5.02 4.22
CA LYS A 63 -14.46 6.17 3.95
C LYS A 63 -15.83 5.65 3.57
N GLU A 64 -16.83 5.95 4.43
CA GLU A 64 -18.18 5.43 4.27
C GLU A 64 -18.16 3.89 4.24
N GLN A 65 -18.57 3.25 3.16
CA GLN A 65 -18.60 1.79 3.05
C GLN A 65 -17.44 1.24 2.21
N ASP A 66 -16.46 2.08 1.90
CA ASP A 66 -15.29 1.70 1.11
C ASP A 66 -14.06 1.53 2.01
N ALA A 67 -13.25 0.53 1.70
CA ALA A 67 -11.92 0.36 2.28
C ALA A 67 -10.88 0.64 1.20
N TYR A 68 -9.87 1.42 1.55
CA TYR A 68 -8.78 1.77 0.64
C TYR A 68 -7.50 1.09 1.11
N ILE A 69 -6.86 0.36 0.21
CA ILE A 69 -5.51 -0.16 0.42
C ILE A 69 -4.57 1.03 0.27
N SER A 70 -3.88 1.39 1.35
CA SER A 70 -3.14 2.66 1.44
C SER A 70 -1.65 2.46 1.64
N TRP A 71 -0.84 3.25 0.93
CA TRP A 71 0.60 3.40 1.16
C TRP A 71 1.34 2.08 1.33
N ASP A 72 1.23 1.24 0.32
CA ASP A 72 1.66 -0.14 0.28
C ASP A 72 2.96 -0.22 -0.53
N PHE A 73 4.01 -0.67 0.09
CA PHE A 73 5.31 -0.82 -0.59
C PHE A 73 6.19 -1.86 0.10
N VAL A 74 7.10 -2.43 -0.68
CA VAL A 74 8.03 -3.47 -0.25
C VAL A 74 9.45 -2.97 -0.54
N ASP A 75 10.42 -3.38 0.28
CA ASP A 75 11.83 -3.09 0.03
C ASP A 75 12.15 -3.41 -1.43
N SER A 76 12.81 -2.48 -2.13
CA SER A 76 13.09 -2.61 -3.56
C SER A 76 13.92 -3.85 -3.89
N HIS A 77 14.73 -4.33 -2.94
CA HIS A 77 15.54 -5.54 -3.13
C HIS A 77 14.74 -6.83 -2.90
N MET A 78 13.51 -6.73 -2.45
CA MET A 78 12.66 -7.88 -2.11
C MET A 78 11.40 -7.96 -2.97
N HIS A 79 11.31 -7.19 -4.04
CA HIS A 79 10.21 -7.29 -5.00
C HIS A 79 10.21 -8.69 -5.62
N GLY A 80 9.04 -9.26 -5.79
CA GLY A 80 8.90 -10.61 -6.33
C GLY A 80 9.09 -11.73 -5.32
N SER A 81 9.34 -11.41 -4.04
CA SER A 81 9.55 -12.40 -2.97
C SER A 81 8.26 -12.98 -2.39
N GLY A 82 7.10 -12.42 -2.74
CA GLY A 82 5.80 -12.83 -2.17
C GLY A 82 5.40 -12.08 -0.92
N ILE A 83 6.25 -11.20 -0.39
CA ILE A 83 5.95 -10.42 0.82
C ILE A 83 4.78 -9.47 0.58
N GLY A 84 4.77 -8.79 -0.56
CA GLY A 84 3.68 -7.88 -0.91
C GLY A 84 2.34 -8.59 -1.00
N LYS A 85 2.32 -9.78 -1.59
CA LYS A 85 1.11 -10.59 -1.69
C LYS A 85 0.61 -11.01 -0.31
N GLN A 86 1.50 -11.40 0.59
CA GLN A 86 1.13 -11.80 1.93
C GLN A 86 0.56 -10.63 2.73
N LEU A 87 1.17 -9.45 2.61
CA LEU A 87 0.66 -8.26 3.27
C LEU A 87 -0.70 -7.84 2.72
N LEU A 88 -0.88 -7.92 1.41
CA LEU A 88 -2.16 -7.62 0.78
C LEU A 88 -3.23 -8.60 1.25
N GLN A 89 -2.94 -9.90 1.24
CA GLN A 89 -3.89 -10.93 1.66
C GLN A 89 -4.29 -10.75 3.13
N TYR A 90 -3.35 -10.41 3.99
CA TYR A 90 -3.62 -10.12 5.40
C TYR A 90 -4.65 -9.00 5.54
N ARG A 91 -4.49 -7.91 4.77
CA ARG A 91 -5.41 -6.78 4.83
C ARG A 91 -6.77 -7.11 4.21
N LEU A 92 -6.80 -7.86 3.11
CA LEU A 92 -8.07 -8.29 2.52
C LEU A 92 -8.87 -9.15 3.50
N ASP A 93 -8.21 -10.06 4.20
CA ASP A 93 -8.87 -10.92 5.19
C ASP A 93 -9.44 -10.09 6.35
N ARG A 94 -8.69 -9.11 6.83
CA ARG A 94 -9.17 -8.22 7.90
C ARG A 94 -10.38 -7.40 7.46
N ILE A 95 -10.38 -6.90 6.24
CA ILE A 95 -11.50 -6.13 5.70
C ILE A 95 -12.75 -7.02 5.61
N LYS A 96 -12.58 -8.23 5.10
CA LYS A 96 -13.71 -9.16 4.91
C LYS A 96 -14.35 -9.58 6.24
N THR A 97 -13.55 -9.72 7.29
CA THR A 97 -14.08 -10.12 8.60
C THR A 97 -15.00 -9.07 9.22
N GLN A 98 -14.90 -7.81 8.81
CA GLN A 98 -15.74 -6.74 9.36
C GLN A 98 -17.17 -6.77 8.83
N GLY A 99 -17.39 -7.30 7.65
CA GLY A 99 -18.73 -7.46 7.06
C GLY A 99 -19.47 -6.18 6.68
N LYS A 100 -18.83 -5.01 6.81
CA LYS A 100 -19.45 -3.70 6.53
C LYS A 100 -18.99 -3.07 5.25
N VAL A 101 -17.86 -3.52 4.70
CA VAL A 101 -17.23 -2.89 3.54
C VAL A 101 -17.89 -3.41 2.28
N LYS A 102 -18.29 -2.50 1.40
CA LYS A 102 -18.90 -2.84 0.11
C LYS A 102 -17.88 -2.89 -1.01
N ARG A 103 -16.88 -2.00 -0.99
CA ARG A 103 -15.84 -1.99 -2.03
C ARG A 103 -14.47 -1.90 -1.38
N ILE A 104 -13.52 -2.63 -1.94
CA ILE A 104 -12.11 -2.51 -1.58
C ILE A 104 -11.41 -1.87 -2.78
N ILE A 105 -10.77 -0.74 -2.55
CA ILE A 105 -10.22 0.12 -3.59
C ILE A 105 -8.72 0.26 -3.38
N VAL A 106 -7.96 0.28 -4.47
CA VAL A 106 -6.57 0.74 -4.46
C VAL A 106 -6.40 1.83 -5.51
N ARG A 107 -5.68 2.89 -5.15
CA ARG A 107 -5.27 3.93 -6.07
C ARG A 107 -3.76 3.81 -6.20
N THR A 108 -3.31 3.23 -7.30
CA THR A 108 -1.91 2.87 -7.49
C THR A 108 -1.33 3.58 -8.72
N SER A 109 -0.20 3.09 -9.23
CA SER A 109 0.48 3.68 -10.38
C SER A 109 0.62 2.67 -11.51
N GLN A 110 1.03 3.16 -12.70
CA GLN A 110 1.34 2.29 -13.82
C GLN A 110 2.49 1.32 -13.52
N PHE A 111 3.28 1.58 -12.49
CA PHE A 111 4.40 0.72 -12.11
C PHE A 111 3.98 -0.45 -11.22
N ALA A 112 2.82 -0.34 -10.55
CA ALA A 112 2.38 -1.32 -9.56
C ALA A 112 1.03 -1.96 -9.88
N TYR A 113 0.26 -1.46 -10.83
CA TYR A 113 -1.09 -1.96 -11.08
C TYR A 113 -1.11 -3.45 -11.43
N GLY A 114 -0.08 -3.94 -12.11
CA GLY A 114 -0.01 -5.35 -12.49
C GLY A 114 -0.03 -6.30 -11.30
N PHE A 115 0.60 -5.89 -10.20
CA PHE A 115 0.56 -6.66 -8.95
C PHE A 115 -0.89 -6.79 -8.43
N TYR A 116 -1.63 -5.70 -8.42
CA TYR A 116 -3.02 -5.73 -7.96
C TYR A 116 -3.93 -6.49 -8.91
N GLU A 117 -3.69 -6.34 -10.21
CA GLU A 117 -4.47 -7.06 -11.21
C GLU A 117 -4.34 -8.57 -11.04
N LYS A 118 -3.14 -9.05 -10.75
CA LYS A 118 -2.90 -10.47 -10.47
C LYS A 118 -3.57 -10.95 -9.18
N ASN A 119 -3.90 -10.04 -8.29
CA ASN A 119 -4.47 -10.37 -6.98
C ASN A 119 -5.95 -10.00 -6.87
N GLY A 120 -6.65 -9.89 -8.00
CA GLY A 120 -8.11 -9.77 -8.03
C GLY A 120 -8.66 -8.38 -8.16
N PHE A 121 -7.82 -7.38 -8.42
CA PHE A 121 -8.29 -6.01 -8.64
C PHE A 121 -8.49 -5.75 -10.12
N VAL A 122 -9.51 -4.93 -10.43
CA VAL A 122 -9.89 -4.58 -11.81
C VAL A 122 -9.78 -3.06 -11.98
N ILE A 123 -9.17 -2.63 -13.09
CA ILE A 123 -9.01 -1.21 -13.41
C ILE A 123 -10.39 -0.60 -13.70
N LYS A 124 -10.68 0.53 -13.06
CA LYS A 124 -11.91 1.29 -13.30
C LYS A 124 -11.65 2.68 -13.89
N GLU A 125 -10.55 3.33 -13.51
CA GLU A 125 -10.18 4.66 -14.00
C GLU A 125 -8.67 4.79 -14.09
N GLN A 126 -8.22 5.70 -14.95
CA GLN A 126 -6.80 6.04 -15.08
C GLN A 126 -6.70 7.55 -15.23
N HIS A 127 -5.74 8.16 -14.50
CA HIS A 127 -5.51 9.61 -14.52
C HIS A 127 -4.03 9.89 -14.69
N LYS A 128 -3.67 10.47 -15.82
CA LYS A 128 -2.26 10.73 -16.17
C LYS A 128 -1.66 11.79 -15.26
N ASP A 129 -0.40 11.56 -14.85
CA ASP A 129 0.39 12.51 -14.06
C ASP A 129 -0.29 12.93 -12.74
N TYR A 130 -1.09 12.04 -12.17
CA TYR A 130 -1.88 12.35 -10.97
C TYR A 130 -1.01 12.56 -9.74
N TRP A 131 -0.06 11.64 -9.49
CA TRP A 131 0.81 11.72 -8.31
C TRP A 131 1.93 12.76 -8.49
N ALA A 132 2.47 12.82 -9.69
CA ALA A 132 3.53 13.70 -10.10
C ALA A 132 3.74 13.49 -11.61
N PRO A 133 4.48 14.36 -12.31
CA PRO A 133 4.82 14.13 -13.72
C PRO A 133 5.46 12.74 -13.90
N GLY A 134 4.89 11.94 -14.79
CA GLY A 134 5.33 10.57 -15.06
C GLY A 134 4.78 9.52 -14.09
N PHE A 135 3.93 9.89 -13.13
CA PHE A 135 3.34 8.97 -12.17
C PHE A 135 1.81 9.06 -12.24
N ASP A 136 1.23 8.15 -13.00
CA ASP A 136 -0.22 8.10 -13.22
C ASP A 136 -0.93 7.45 -12.05
N MET A 137 -2.21 7.77 -11.87
CA MET A 137 -3.06 7.08 -10.89
C MET A 137 -3.93 6.08 -11.61
N ILE A 138 -3.89 4.83 -11.15
CA ILE A 138 -4.73 3.75 -11.62
C ILE A 138 -5.69 3.40 -10.49
N PHE A 139 -6.98 3.64 -10.72
CA PHE A 139 -8.04 3.37 -9.73
C PHE A 139 -8.58 1.98 -9.99
N MET A 140 -8.46 1.11 -8.98
CA MET A 140 -8.83 -0.30 -9.11
C MET A 140 -9.74 -0.73 -7.98
N VAL A 141 -10.63 -1.67 -8.27
CA VAL A 141 -11.57 -2.23 -7.30
C VAL A 141 -11.37 -3.75 -7.23
N TYR A 142 -11.30 -4.27 -6.02
CA TYR A 142 -11.18 -5.71 -5.79
C TYR A 142 -12.45 -6.41 -6.23
N GLN A 143 -12.30 -7.47 -7.00
CA GLN A 143 -13.41 -8.27 -7.48
C GLN A 143 -13.16 -9.72 -7.10
N GLU A 144 -13.88 -10.16 -6.08
CA GLU A 144 -13.78 -11.54 -5.61
C GLU A 144 -14.52 -12.47 -6.56
N ASN A 145 -13.83 -13.54 -6.96
CA ASN A 145 -14.44 -14.58 -7.81
C ASN A 145 -15.13 -15.63 -6.96
#